data_719a61bc018063da8a7f85e64762d821
#
_entry.id   719a61bc018063da8a7f85e64762d821
#
_cell.length_a   1.000
_cell.length_b   1.000
_cell.length_c   1.000
_cell.angle_alpha   90.00
_cell.angle_beta   90.00
_cell.angle_gamma   90.00
#
_symmetry.space_group_name_H-M   'P 1'
#
loop_
_entity.id
_entity.type
_entity.pdbx_description
1 polymer ?
#
loop_
_entity_poly.entity_id
_entity_poly.type
_entity_poly.pdbx_seq_one_letter_code
_entity_poly.pdbx_strand_id
1 'polypeptide(L)'
;MLKRRFESQIYFVLVKPDLKCQSPDDERLRGLSKQLDLEERIIKRWFRRRRNQEKASVLAKFCESMWRLVFYIGIFCYGIVFLWKTPWFWDTKHCWYNYPFQALSTQVYWYYIAEVSFYWSLMFSQFTDIKRKDFVIMLVHHLVTVVLISFSYVTNMVRVGTLVLCLHDSSDSFLEAAKLANYAKYQKLCDVLFGLFAIIFIGTRLCIYPLWVLNTAMFESWEIIGPYPSWWVFNPMLLLLQVLHIMWSYLILRLTCRAVSRGKVDRDERSDSESGSEDEVPGKQRRILRRNGHVKNE
;
A
#
# COMPACT_ATOMS: atom_id res chain seq x y z
N MET A 1 -25.51 -27.79 24.13
CA MET A 1 -25.26 -28.79 23.08
C MET A 1 -25.87 -28.46 21.73
N LEU A 2 -27.10 -28.01 21.61
CA LEU A 2 -27.78 -27.63 20.36
C LEU A 2 -27.03 -26.55 19.55
N LYS A 3 -26.50 -25.52 20.19
CA LYS A 3 -25.79 -24.41 19.52
C LYS A 3 -24.50 -24.86 18.82
N ARG A 4 -23.71 -25.79 19.39
CA ARG A 4 -22.49 -26.36 18.77
C ARG A 4 -22.83 -27.27 17.59
N ARG A 5 -23.89 -28.06 17.69
CA ARG A 5 -24.33 -28.96 16.61
C ARG A 5 -24.88 -28.15 15.42
N PHE A 6 -25.54 -27.04 15.70
CA PHE A 6 -26.05 -26.10 14.74
C PHE A 6 -24.91 -25.36 13.99
N GLU A 7 -23.90 -24.89 14.72
CA GLU A 7 -22.71 -24.27 14.12
C GLU A 7 -21.91 -25.26 13.24
N SER A 8 -21.83 -26.54 13.62
CA SER A 8 -21.12 -27.54 12.82
C SER A 8 -21.86 -27.93 11.53
N GLN A 9 -23.19 -28.02 11.53
CA GLN A 9 -23.97 -28.28 10.32
C GLN A 9 -23.92 -27.09 9.33
N ILE A 10 -24.06 -25.88 9.84
CA ILE A 10 -23.90 -24.66 9.04
C ILE A 10 -22.47 -24.58 8.46
N TYR A 11 -21.46 -24.92 9.25
CA TYR A 11 -20.07 -24.94 8.84
C TYR A 11 -19.83 -25.94 7.69
N PHE A 12 -20.40 -27.14 7.76
CA PHE A 12 -20.21 -28.17 6.75
C PHE A 12 -20.88 -27.83 5.41
N VAL A 13 -22.05 -27.20 5.43
CA VAL A 13 -22.79 -26.81 4.20
C VAL A 13 -22.24 -25.53 3.58
N LEU A 14 -21.77 -24.58 4.41
CA LEU A 14 -21.30 -23.27 3.98
C LEU A 14 -19.78 -23.18 3.71
N VAL A 15 -18.99 -24.15 4.20
CA VAL A 15 -17.53 -24.20 4.03
C VAL A 15 -17.11 -25.15 2.90
N LYS A 16 -17.97 -25.44 1.91
CA LYS A 16 -17.47 -26.04 0.66
C LYS A 16 -16.40 -25.11 0.06
N PRO A 17 -15.24 -25.67 -0.39
CA PRO A 17 -14.07 -24.88 -0.83
C PRO A 17 -14.34 -23.89 -1.96
N ASP A 18 -15.46 -23.99 -2.67
CA ASP A 18 -15.87 -23.06 -3.73
C ASP A 18 -16.61 -21.81 -3.23
N LEU A 19 -16.92 -21.72 -1.96
CA LEU A 19 -17.55 -20.56 -1.34
C LEU A 19 -16.46 -19.62 -0.79
N LYS A 20 -15.76 -18.90 -1.67
CA LYS A 20 -15.15 -17.63 -1.27
C LYS A 20 -16.20 -16.85 -0.50
N CYS A 21 -15.86 -16.28 0.67
CA CYS A 21 -16.76 -15.55 1.57
C CYS A 21 -17.39 -14.27 0.94
N GLN A 22 -17.77 -14.32 -0.34
CA GLN A 22 -18.55 -13.29 -1.00
C GLN A 22 -19.98 -13.30 -0.47
N SER A 23 -20.60 -12.14 -0.43
CA SER A 23 -22.02 -12.02 -0.11
C SER A 23 -22.81 -12.89 -1.09
N PRO A 24 -23.59 -13.88 -0.64
CA PRO A 24 -24.38 -14.68 -1.58
C PRO A 24 -25.44 -13.78 -2.24
N ASP A 25 -25.67 -13.99 -3.53
CA ASP A 25 -26.77 -13.37 -4.26
C ASP A 25 -28.09 -13.77 -3.62
N ASP A 26 -29.14 -12.95 -3.78
CA ASP A 26 -30.43 -13.19 -3.14
C ASP A 26 -31.08 -14.52 -3.54
N GLU A 27 -30.83 -15.03 -4.75
CA GLU A 27 -31.27 -16.35 -5.20
C GLU A 27 -30.58 -17.47 -4.44
N ARG A 28 -29.27 -17.39 -4.29
CA ARG A 28 -28.45 -18.32 -3.52
C ARG A 28 -28.78 -18.29 -2.03
N LEU A 29 -29.10 -17.10 -1.53
CA LEU A 29 -29.53 -16.91 -0.15
C LEU A 29 -30.84 -17.62 0.14
N ARG A 30 -31.84 -17.53 -0.76
CA ARG A 30 -33.11 -18.26 -0.69
C ARG A 30 -32.90 -19.78 -0.78
N GLY A 31 -31.98 -20.23 -1.65
CA GLY A 31 -31.61 -21.64 -1.74
C GLY A 31 -31.04 -22.17 -0.42
N LEU A 32 -30.08 -21.44 0.17
CA LEU A 32 -29.49 -21.77 1.47
C LEU A 32 -30.53 -21.72 2.62
N SER A 33 -31.47 -20.76 2.58
CA SER A 33 -32.55 -20.63 3.56
C SER A 33 -33.45 -21.88 3.54
N LYS A 34 -33.83 -22.36 2.35
CA LYS A 34 -34.63 -23.58 2.19
C LYS A 34 -33.83 -24.85 2.60
N GLN A 35 -32.55 -24.91 2.24
CA GLN A 35 -31.72 -26.09 2.52
C GLN A 35 -31.39 -26.23 4.01
N LEU A 36 -31.23 -25.11 4.71
CA LEU A 36 -30.84 -25.10 6.14
C LEU A 36 -32.02 -24.90 7.08
N ASP A 37 -33.22 -24.67 6.55
CA ASP A 37 -34.43 -24.29 7.31
C ASP A 37 -34.16 -23.11 8.26
N LEU A 38 -33.48 -22.08 7.74
CA LEU A 38 -33.06 -20.90 8.49
C LEU A 38 -33.55 -19.61 7.81
N GLU A 39 -33.90 -18.63 8.63
CA GLU A 39 -34.20 -17.29 8.13
C GLU A 39 -33.00 -16.70 7.39
N GLU A 40 -33.24 -16.06 6.23
CA GLU A 40 -32.22 -15.38 5.45
C GLU A 40 -31.37 -14.38 6.25
N ARG A 41 -31.98 -13.72 7.24
CA ARG A 41 -31.29 -12.80 8.16
C ARG A 41 -30.19 -13.48 8.97
N ILE A 42 -30.39 -14.73 9.37
CA ILE A 42 -29.42 -15.52 10.15
C ILE A 42 -28.24 -15.87 9.26
N ILE A 43 -28.50 -16.28 8.03
CA ILE A 43 -27.49 -16.61 7.02
C ILE A 43 -26.68 -15.35 6.64
N LYS A 44 -27.33 -14.23 6.32
CA LYS A 44 -26.67 -12.94 6.07
C LYS A 44 -25.79 -12.51 7.25
N ARG A 45 -26.29 -12.69 8.49
CA ARG A 45 -25.50 -12.37 9.71
C ARG A 45 -24.30 -13.29 9.87
N TRP A 46 -24.42 -14.57 9.53
CA TRP A 46 -23.32 -15.54 9.57
C TRP A 46 -22.24 -15.15 8.55
N PHE A 47 -22.58 -14.91 7.29
CA PHE A 47 -21.62 -14.46 6.26
C PHE A 47 -20.92 -13.16 6.65
N ARG A 48 -21.63 -12.20 7.22
CA ARG A 48 -21.06 -10.95 7.75
C ARG A 48 -20.06 -11.22 8.89
N ARG A 49 -20.40 -12.08 9.84
CA ARG A 49 -19.48 -12.47 10.92
C ARG A 49 -18.24 -13.16 10.38
N ARG A 50 -18.41 -14.08 9.45
CA ARG A 50 -17.30 -14.83 8.84
C ARG A 50 -16.34 -13.89 8.11
N ARG A 51 -16.85 -13.00 7.26
CA ARG A 51 -16.04 -11.97 6.61
C ARG A 51 -15.28 -11.09 7.61
N ASN A 52 -15.93 -10.70 8.71
CA ASN A 52 -15.27 -9.89 9.74
C ASN A 52 -14.18 -10.67 10.49
N GLN A 53 -14.29 -11.99 10.62
CA GLN A 53 -13.23 -12.83 11.20
C GLN A 53 -12.03 -12.98 10.26
N GLU A 54 -12.26 -12.96 8.95
CA GLU A 54 -11.21 -13.07 7.94
C GLU A 54 -10.51 -11.74 7.66
N LYS A 55 -11.10 -10.61 8.06
CA LYS A 55 -10.45 -9.30 7.96
C LYS A 55 -9.26 -9.23 8.92
N ALA A 56 -8.10 -8.81 8.39
CA ALA A 56 -6.94 -8.55 9.23
C ALA A 56 -7.29 -7.53 10.33
N SER A 57 -6.87 -7.82 11.55
CA SER A 57 -7.11 -6.93 12.69
C SER A 57 -6.46 -5.56 12.46
N VAL A 58 -7.05 -4.51 13.03
CA VAL A 58 -6.44 -3.17 13.00
C VAL A 58 -5.05 -3.17 13.60
N LEU A 59 -4.82 -3.99 14.63
CA LEU A 59 -3.51 -4.17 15.24
C LEU A 59 -2.49 -4.75 14.26
N ALA A 60 -2.85 -5.79 13.48
CA ALA A 60 -1.94 -6.36 12.49
C ALA A 60 -1.56 -5.33 11.43
N LYS A 61 -2.53 -4.56 10.91
CA LYS A 61 -2.27 -3.46 9.95
C LYS A 61 -1.40 -2.36 10.56
N PHE A 62 -1.60 -2.04 11.84
CA PHE A 62 -0.79 -1.06 12.57
C PHE A 62 0.65 -1.54 12.69
N CYS A 63 0.88 -2.78 13.13
CA CYS A 63 2.23 -3.34 13.25
C CYS A 63 2.93 -3.41 11.89
N GLU A 64 2.22 -3.80 10.82
CA GLU A 64 2.74 -3.81 9.45
C GLU A 64 3.20 -2.42 9.00
N SER A 65 2.38 -1.39 9.19
CA SER A 65 2.76 -0.01 8.84
C SER A 65 3.85 0.55 9.74
N MET A 66 3.91 0.15 11.01
CA MET A 66 4.91 0.63 11.95
C MET A 66 6.31 0.16 11.60
N TRP A 67 6.49 -1.14 11.29
CA TRP A 67 7.81 -1.64 10.92
C TRP A 67 8.29 -1.05 9.58
N ARG A 68 7.37 -0.85 8.60
CA ARG A 68 7.68 -0.16 7.34
C ARG A 68 8.11 1.28 7.57
N LEU A 69 7.40 2.02 8.45
CA LEU A 69 7.77 3.38 8.81
C LEU A 69 9.18 3.46 9.40
N VAL A 70 9.50 2.57 10.35
CA VAL A 70 10.83 2.52 10.97
C VAL A 70 11.91 2.25 9.92
N PHE A 71 11.65 1.32 9.00
CA PHE A 71 12.58 1.03 7.90
C PHE A 71 12.77 2.26 7.00
N TYR A 72 11.70 2.87 6.48
CA TYR A 72 11.80 4.00 5.55
C TYR A 72 12.50 5.22 6.19
N ILE A 73 12.20 5.53 7.44
CA ILE A 73 12.94 6.60 8.15
C ILE A 73 14.41 6.25 8.28
N GLY A 74 14.73 5.04 8.72
CA GLY A 74 16.11 4.60 8.92
C GLY A 74 16.93 4.60 7.63
N ILE A 75 16.38 4.03 6.56
CA ILE A 75 17.07 3.91 5.27
C ILE A 75 17.20 5.26 4.57
N PHE A 76 16.18 6.11 4.64
CA PHE A 76 16.24 7.47 4.09
C PHE A 76 17.30 8.32 4.82
N CYS A 77 17.30 8.30 6.17
CA CYS A 77 18.31 9.01 6.95
C CYS A 77 19.73 8.49 6.65
N TYR A 78 19.90 7.16 6.54
CA TYR A 78 21.18 6.58 6.16
C TYR A 78 21.59 7.04 4.75
N GLY A 79 20.67 6.95 3.78
CA GLY A 79 20.89 7.37 2.39
C GLY A 79 21.30 8.83 2.29
N ILE A 80 20.54 9.74 2.87
CA ILE A 80 20.81 11.18 2.77
C ILE A 80 22.14 11.58 3.43
N VAL A 81 22.49 10.97 4.58
CA VAL A 81 23.73 11.29 5.30
C VAL A 81 24.99 10.96 4.50
N PHE A 82 25.02 9.82 3.81
CA PHE A 82 26.18 9.49 3.00
C PHE A 82 26.14 10.17 1.62
N LEU A 83 24.96 10.25 0.98
CA LEU A 83 24.82 10.87 -0.35
C LEU A 83 25.14 12.35 -0.33
N TRP A 84 24.78 13.06 0.72
CA TRP A 84 25.11 14.50 0.86
C TRP A 84 26.60 14.82 0.68
N LYS A 85 27.45 13.88 1.04
CA LYS A 85 28.93 14.00 0.94
C LYS A 85 29.47 13.55 -0.40
N THR A 86 28.63 13.03 -1.29
CA THR A 86 29.07 12.50 -2.57
C THR A 86 28.89 13.53 -3.70
N PRO A 87 29.83 13.60 -4.67
CA PRO A 87 29.74 14.57 -5.76
C PRO A 87 28.54 14.33 -6.68
N TRP A 88 28.12 13.07 -6.90
CA TRP A 88 27.01 12.73 -7.80
C TRP A 88 25.63 13.07 -7.23
N PHE A 89 25.53 13.40 -5.95
CA PHE A 89 24.29 13.90 -5.37
C PHE A 89 23.97 15.32 -5.83
N TRP A 90 25.00 16.12 -6.07
CA TRP A 90 24.88 17.53 -6.46
C TRP A 90 25.03 17.73 -7.97
N ASP A 91 25.89 16.96 -8.62
CA ASP A 91 26.09 16.95 -10.06
C ASP A 91 25.99 15.52 -10.59
N THR A 92 24.93 15.23 -11.32
CA THR A 92 24.58 13.90 -11.83
C THR A 92 25.59 13.37 -12.82
N LYS A 93 26.38 14.22 -13.50
CA LYS A 93 27.46 13.79 -14.41
C LYS A 93 28.49 12.92 -13.71
N HIS A 94 28.70 13.12 -12.40
CA HIS A 94 29.60 12.29 -11.59
C HIS A 94 29.11 10.86 -11.42
N CYS A 95 27.87 10.54 -11.80
CA CYS A 95 27.40 9.16 -11.86
C CYS A 95 28.15 8.36 -12.94
N TRP A 96 28.63 9.02 -14.02
CA TRP A 96 29.13 8.38 -15.22
C TRP A 96 30.66 8.44 -15.37
N TYR A 97 31.34 9.36 -14.66
CA TYR A 97 32.79 9.42 -14.72
C TYR A 97 33.41 8.12 -14.22
N ASN A 98 34.37 7.60 -15.02
CA ASN A 98 35.06 6.32 -14.82
C ASN A 98 34.14 5.07 -14.85
N TYR A 99 32.92 5.19 -15.36
CA TYR A 99 32.08 4.02 -15.60
C TYR A 99 32.68 3.13 -16.69
N PRO A 100 32.68 1.78 -16.60
CA PRO A 100 32.11 0.98 -15.51
C PRO A 100 33.07 0.68 -14.33
N PHE A 101 34.29 1.20 -14.32
CA PHE A 101 35.36 0.89 -13.36
C PHE A 101 35.26 1.76 -12.08
N GLN A 102 34.05 1.96 -11.57
CA GLN A 102 33.80 2.74 -10.36
C GLN A 102 33.99 1.88 -9.11
N ALA A 103 34.76 2.39 -8.13
CA ALA A 103 34.87 1.72 -6.82
C ALA A 103 33.56 1.76 -6.05
N LEU A 104 33.11 0.60 -5.59
CA LEU A 104 31.94 0.48 -4.72
C LEU A 104 32.33 0.81 -3.28
N SER A 105 31.72 1.85 -2.70
CA SER A 105 31.94 2.16 -1.29
C SER A 105 31.15 1.21 -0.38
N THR A 106 31.67 0.97 0.83
CA THR A 106 31.00 0.12 1.82
C THR A 106 29.60 0.65 2.19
N GLN A 107 29.42 1.97 2.21
CA GLN A 107 28.10 2.59 2.51
C GLN A 107 27.09 2.28 1.40
N VAL A 108 27.45 2.40 0.13
CA VAL A 108 26.60 2.06 -1.01
C VAL A 108 26.27 0.56 -1.02
N TYR A 109 27.25 -0.29 -0.70
CA TYR A 109 27.03 -1.73 -0.60
C TYR A 109 25.93 -2.07 0.42
N TRP A 110 26.04 -1.58 1.66
CA TRP A 110 25.06 -1.86 2.71
C TRP A 110 23.69 -1.24 2.42
N TYR A 111 23.67 -0.06 1.78
CA TYR A 111 22.43 0.56 1.32
C TYR A 111 21.69 -0.34 0.34
N TYR A 112 22.38 -0.85 -0.69
CA TYR A 112 21.78 -1.75 -1.66
C TYR A 112 21.29 -3.07 -1.07
N ILE A 113 22.08 -3.67 -0.18
CA ILE A 113 21.69 -4.92 0.49
C ILE A 113 20.43 -4.72 1.34
N ALA A 114 20.37 -3.63 2.11
CA ALA A 114 19.19 -3.31 2.91
C ALA A 114 17.94 -3.11 2.04
N GLU A 115 18.07 -2.33 0.97
CA GLU A 115 16.98 -2.04 0.04
C GLU A 115 16.47 -3.29 -0.69
N VAL A 116 17.36 -4.06 -1.31
CA VAL A 116 16.93 -5.26 -2.04
C VAL A 116 16.27 -6.27 -1.10
N SER A 117 16.79 -6.43 0.13
CA SER A 117 16.21 -7.32 1.13
C SER A 117 14.81 -6.87 1.54
N PHE A 118 14.62 -5.58 1.71
CA PHE A 118 13.32 -5.00 2.05
C PHE A 118 12.31 -5.19 0.92
N TYR A 119 12.66 -4.88 -0.34
CA TYR A 119 11.76 -5.06 -1.47
C TYR A 119 11.42 -6.54 -1.72
N TRP A 120 12.35 -7.46 -1.49
CA TRP A 120 12.04 -8.89 -1.47
C TRP A 120 11.01 -9.23 -0.39
N SER A 121 11.17 -8.72 0.82
CA SER A 121 10.20 -8.96 1.90
C SER A 121 8.82 -8.38 1.57
N LEU A 122 8.74 -7.19 0.93
CA LEU A 122 7.48 -6.62 0.46
C LEU A 122 6.81 -7.47 -0.62
N MET A 123 7.60 -8.01 -1.55
CA MET A 123 7.10 -8.87 -2.60
C MET A 123 6.52 -10.18 -2.02
N PHE A 124 7.20 -10.81 -1.05
CA PHE A 124 6.67 -12.00 -0.38
C PHE A 124 5.43 -11.68 0.47
N SER A 125 5.44 -10.60 1.24
CA SER A 125 4.30 -10.22 2.08
C SER A 125 3.06 -9.90 1.23
N GLN A 126 3.22 -9.43 0.00
CA GLN A 126 2.10 -9.16 -0.90
C GLN A 126 1.27 -10.41 -1.24
N PHE A 127 1.86 -11.61 -1.22
CA PHE A 127 1.14 -12.87 -1.44
C PHE A 127 0.43 -13.37 -0.19
N THR A 128 0.93 -13.02 0.99
CA THR A 128 0.36 -13.41 2.29
C THR A 128 -0.64 -12.39 2.83
N ASP A 129 -0.51 -11.13 2.44
CA ASP A 129 -1.37 -10.03 2.87
C ASP A 129 -2.73 -10.00 2.16
N ILE A 130 -3.61 -9.15 2.64
CA ILE A 130 -4.94 -8.96 2.07
C ILE A 130 -4.82 -8.46 0.62
N LYS A 131 -5.46 -9.16 -0.32
CA LYS A 131 -5.49 -8.76 -1.72
C LYS A 131 -6.15 -7.38 -1.87
N ARG A 132 -5.37 -6.40 -2.30
CA ARG A 132 -5.83 -5.05 -2.64
C ARG A 132 -6.31 -5.01 -4.08
N LYS A 133 -7.10 -4.00 -4.45
CA LYS A 133 -7.59 -3.82 -5.84
C LYS A 133 -6.46 -3.59 -6.84
N ASP A 134 -5.37 -3.00 -6.40
CA ASP A 134 -4.16 -2.70 -7.18
C ASP A 134 -3.06 -3.77 -7.06
N PHE A 135 -3.43 -5.00 -6.66
CA PHE A 135 -2.48 -6.11 -6.43
C PHE A 135 -1.51 -6.33 -7.60
N VAL A 136 -2.04 -6.39 -8.84
CA VAL A 136 -1.22 -6.65 -10.04
C VAL A 136 -0.26 -5.50 -10.29
N ILE A 137 -0.72 -4.26 -10.15
CA ILE A 137 0.09 -3.06 -10.37
C ILE A 137 1.23 -3.00 -9.35
N MET A 138 0.93 -3.27 -8.08
CA MET A 138 1.93 -3.32 -7.02
C MET A 138 2.93 -4.47 -7.21
N LEU A 139 2.47 -5.63 -7.68
CA LEU A 139 3.35 -6.77 -7.98
C LEU A 139 4.32 -6.42 -9.12
N VAL A 140 3.83 -5.82 -10.20
CA VAL A 140 4.68 -5.35 -11.31
C VAL A 140 5.68 -4.32 -10.81
N HIS A 141 5.25 -3.37 -9.98
CA HIS A 141 6.14 -2.38 -9.39
C HIS A 141 7.26 -3.03 -8.55
N HIS A 142 6.93 -3.91 -7.61
CA HIS A 142 7.93 -4.57 -6.77
C HIS A 142 8.89 -5.41 -7.60
N LEU A 143 8.38 -6.14 -8.61
CA LEU A 143 9.22 -6.92 -9.51
C LEU A 143 10.19 -6.03 -10.28
N VAL A 144 9.70 -4.95 -10.90
CA VAL A 144 10.54 -3.98 -11.64
C VAL A 144 11.55 -3.36 -10.69
N THR A 145 11.18 -3.01 -9.48
CA THR A 145 12.10 -2.42 -8.49
C THR A 145 13.20 -3.39 -8.10
N VAL A 146 12.88 -4.65 -7.77
CA VAL A 146 13.89 -5.67 -7.43
C VAL A 146 14.85 -5.92 -8.60
N VAL A 147 14.31 -6.03 -9.83
CA VAL A 147 15.13 -6.22 -11.03
C VAL A 147 15.99 -5.00 -11.28
N LEU A 148 15.46 -3.79 -11.14
CA LEU A 148 16.21 -2.54 -11.35
C LEU A 148 17.34 -2.37 -10.34
N ILE A 149 17.10 -2.62 -9.04
CA ILE A 149 18.13 -2.58 -8.00
C ILE A 149 19.23 -3.61 -8.30
N SER A 150 18.84 -4.85 -8.58
CA SER A 150 19.79 -5.94 -8.87
C SER A 150 20.60 -5.67 -10.15
N PHE A 151 19.93 -5.21 -11.20
CA PHE A 151 20.57 -4.89 -12.47
C PHE A 151 21.55 -3.72 -12.34
N SER A 152 21.16 -2.64 -11.65
CA SER A 152 22.05 -1.50 -11.41
C SER A 152 23.29 -1.89 -10.59
N TYR A 153 23.15 -2.84 -9.67
CA TYR A 153 24.28 -3.37 -8.91
C TYR A 153 25.24 -4.19 -9.79
N VAL A 154 24.72 -5.13 -10.57
CA VAL A 154 25.52 -6.01 -11.44
C VAL A 154 26.23 -5.22 -12.54
N THR A 155 25.60 -4.19 -13.08
CA THR A 155 26.16 -3.33 -14.14
C THR A 155 26.98 -2.15 -13.62
N ASN A 156 27.21 -2.07 -12.31
CA ASN A 156 27.92 -0.97 -11.62
C ASN A 156 27.31 0.43 -11.85
N MET A 157 25.98 0.50 -12.06
CA MET A 157 25.21 1.76 -12.15
C MET A 157 24.72 2.22 -10.76
N VAL A 158 25.49 1.88 -9.71
CA VAL A 158 25.07 2.06 -8.32
C VAL A 158 24.91 3.52 -7.92
N ARG A 159 25.64 4.44 -8.53
CA ARG A 159 25.52 5.89 -8.21
C ARG A 159 24.15 6.42 -8.61
N VAL A 160 23.70 6.14 -9.82
CA VAL A 160 22.34 6.50 -10.26
C VAL A 160 21.30 5.77 -9.43
N GLY A 161 21.50 4.47 -9.18
CA GLY A 161 20.58 3.69 -8.36
C GLY A 161 20.41 4.25 -6.94
N THR A 162 21.48 4.75 -6.29
CA THR A 162 21.35 5.40 -4.97
C THR A 162 20.49 6.66 -5.01
N LEU A 163 20.54 7.44 -6.10
CA LEU A 163 19.68 8.60 -6.30
C LEU A 163 18.21 8.18 -6.45
N VAL A 164 17.97 7.14 -7.25
CA VAL A 164 16.61 6.59 -7.42
C VAL A 164 16.03 6.12 -6.09
N LEU A 165 16.76 5.32 -5.32
CA LEU A 165 16.33 4.78 -4.04
C LEU A 165 16.02 5.88 -3.03
N CYS A 166 16.97 6.79 -2.79
CA CYS A 166 16.81 7.89 -1.84
C CYS A 166 15.62 8.78 -2.21
N LEU A 167 15.41 9.05 -3.50
CA LEU A 167 14.26 9.81 -3.98
C LEU A 167 12.94 9.10 -3.66
N HIS A 168 12.92 7.76 -3.77
CA HIS A 168 11.74 6.95 -3.51
C HIS A 168 11.40 6.90 -2.03
N ASP A 169 12.37 6.72 -1.15
CA ASP A 169 12.15 6.62 0.29
C ASP A 169 11.66 7.93 0.92
N SER A 170 11.99 9.07 0.30
CA SER A 170 11.65 10.41 0.81
C SER A 170 10.16 10.60 1.10
N SER A 171 9.28 10.03 0.31
CA SER A 171 7.82 10.16 0.45
C SER A 171 7.18 9.03 1.26
N ASP A 172 7.76 7.83 1.23
CA ASP A 172 7.09 6.62 1.71
C ASP A 172 6.94 6.58 3.24
N SER A 173 7.86 7.24 3.96
CA SER A 173 7.76 7.45 5.41
C SER A 173 6.51 8.25 5.80
N PHE A 174 6.15 9.30 5.05
CA PHE A 174 4.95 10.10 5.32
C PHE A 174 3.66 9.32 5.04
N LEU A 175 3.66 8.46 4.02
CA LEU A 175 2.53 7.58 3.71
C LEU A 175 2.26 6.60 4.86
N GLU A 176 3.30 5.92 5.35
CA GLU A 176 3.14 4.96 6.43
C GLU A 176 2.76 5.65 7.75
N ALA A 177 3.31 6.84 8.03
CA ALA A 177 2.92 7.66 9.18
C ALA A 177 1.44 8.09 9.09
N ALA A 178 0.94 8.48 7.90
CA ALA A 178 -0.47 8.81 7.71
C ALA A 178 -1.39 7.60 7.95
N LYS A 179 -0.99 6.39 7.49
CA LYS A 179 -1.74 5.15 7.78
C LYS A 179 -1.80 4.87 9.28
N LEU A 180 -0.69 5.02 10.00
CA LEU A 180 -0.64 4.83 11.45
C LEU A 180 -1.56 5.83 12.19
N ALA A 181 -1.51 7.12 11.81
CA ALA A 181 -2.41 8.13 12.36
C ALA A 181 -3.89 7.78 12.13
N ASN A 182 -4.23 7.25 10.94
CA ASN A 182 -5.59 6.79 10.63
C ASN A 182 -5.99 5.58 11.49
N TYR A 183 -5.12 4.57 11.66
CA TYR A 183 -5.40 3.41 12.52
C TYR A 183 -5.52 3.81 14.00
N ALA A 184 -4.77 4.80 14.44
CA ALA A 184 -4.85 5.38 15.79
C ALA A 184 -6.02 6.36 15.94
N LYS A 185 -6.82 6.60 14.87
CA LYS A 185 -7.99 7.52 14.83
C LYS A 185 -7.64 9.00 15.06
N TYR A 186 -6.40 9.42 14.82
CA TYR A 186 -5.98 10.81 14.83
C TYR A 186 -6.18 11.45 13.44
N GLN A 187 -7.44 11.79 13.11
CA GLN A 187 -7.81 12.24 11.76
C GLN A 187 -7.05 13.48 11.30
N LYS A 188 -6.94 14.53 12.13
CA LYS A 188 -6.21 15.75 11.77
C LYS A 188 -4.74 15.48 11.43
N LEU A 189 -4.08 14.62 12.21
CA LEU A 189 -2.70 14.22 11.96
C LEU A 189 -2.58 13.42 10.64
N CYS A 190 -3.53 12.52 10.40
CA CYS A 190 -3.61 11.76 9.15
C CYS A 190 -3.73 12.69 7.94
N ASP A 191 -4.61 13.70 8.00
CA ASP A 191 -4.85 14.63 6.90
C ASP A 191 -3.60 15.48 6.60
N VAL A 192 -2.90 15.96 7.64
CA VAL A 192 -1.64 16.71 7.49
C VAL A 192 -0.53 15.83 6.89
N LEU A 193 -0.32 14.63 7.43
CA LEU A 193 0.71 13.70 6.94
C LEU A 193 0.43 13.25 5.51
N PHE A 194 -0.83 13.02 5.17
CA PHE A 194 -1.23 12.69 3.80
C PHE A 194 -1.02 13.86 2.84
N GLY A 195 -1.28 15.08 3.26
CA GLY A 195 -0.98 16.30 2.48
C GLY A 195 0.52 16.46 2.22
N LEU A 196 1.36 16.27 3.25
CA LEU A 196 2.82 16.28 3.11
C LEU A 196 3.31 15.17 2.17
N PHE A 197 2.78 13.95 2.34
CA PHE A 197 3.06 12.84 1.42
C PHE A 197 2.74 13.21 -0.03
N ALA A 198 1.56 13.79 -0.30
CA ALA A 198 1.15 14.14 -1.65
C ALA A 198 2.09 15.21 -2.29
N ILE A 199 2.47 16.24 -1.54
CA ILE A 199 3.38 17.29 -2.01
C ILE A 199 4.76 16.69 -2.31
N ILE A 200 5.33 15.93 -1.38
CA ILE A 200 6.67 15.32 -1.53
C ILE A 200 6.66 14.31 -2.67
N PHE A 201 5.62 13.44 -2.74
CA PHE A 201 5.49 12.45 -3.80
C PHE A 201 5.45 13.10 -5.19
N ILE A 202 4.59 14.09 -5.40
CA ILE A 202 4.45 14.78 -6.68
C ILE A 202 5.76 15.52 -7.02
N GLY A 203 6.33 16.25 -6.09
CA GLY A 203 7.59 16.98 -6.30
C GLY A 203 8.75 16.06 -6.65
N THR A 204 8.92 14.97 -5.92
CA THR A 204 10.02 14.02 -6.16
C THR A 204 9.82 13.17 -7.41
N ARG A 205 8.61 12.64 -7.65
CA ARG A 205 8.34 11.67 -8.73
C ARG A 205 7.99 12.30 -10.08
N LEU A 206 7.35 13.48 -10.10
CA LEU A 206 6.99 14.17 -11.35
C LEU A 206 7.93 15.31 -11.72
N CYS A 207 8.69 15.88 -10.77
CA CYS A 207 9.64 16.95 -11.08
C CYS A 207 11.08 16.45 -10.98
N ILE A 208 11.54 16.01 -9.80
CA ILE A 208 12.95 15.67 -9.61
C ILE A 208 13.33 14.41 -10.38
N TYR A 209 12.52 13.36 -10.35
CA TYR A 209 12.82 12.10 -11.03
C TYR A 209 13.05 12.28 -12.55
N PRO A 210 12.16 12.89 -13.33
CA PRO A 210 12.41 13.08 -14.76
C PRO A 210 13.56 14.06 -15.04
N LEU A 211 13.68 15.16 -14.30
CA LEU A 211 14.68 16.18 -14.57
C LEU A 211 16.08 15.80 -14.09
N TRP A 212 16.19 14.97 -13.07
CA TRP A 212 17.46 14.58 -12.46
C TRP A 212 17.86 13.16 -12.87
N VAL A 213 17.00 12.17 -12.60
CA VAL A 213 17.33 10.76 -12.81
C VAL A 213 17.19 10.35 -14.27
N LEU A 214 16.06 10.64 -14.93
CA LEU A 214 15.88 10.26 -16.32
C LEU A 214 16.83 11.05 -17.23
N ASN A 215 17.02 12.34 -16.97
CA ASN A 215 17.94 13.16 -17.75
C ASN A 215 19.37 12.59 -17.69
N THR A 216 19.88 12.30 -16.49
CA THR A 216 21.24 11.77 -16.36
C THR A 216 21.36 10.36 -16.97
N ALA A 217 20.37 9.48 -16.76
CA ALA A 217 20.42 8.10 -17.24
C ALA A 217 20.25 7.99 -18.76
N MET A 218 19.48 8.88 -19.38
CA MET A 218 19.19 8.81 -20.82
C MET A 218 20.16 9.64 -21.65
N PHE A 219 20.47 10.87 -21.23
CA PHE A 219 21.21 11.84 -22.03
C PHE A 219 22.66 11.98 -21.58
N GLU A 220 22.91 12.34 -20.31
CA GLU A 220 24.27 12.55 -19.82
C GLU A 220 25.13 11.30 -19.90
N SER A 221 24.54 10.12 -19.62
CA SER A 221 25.24 8.84 -19.78
C SER A 221 25.69 8.61 -21.21
N TRP A 222 24.82 8.92 -22.17
CA TRP A 222 25.12 8.76 -23.59
C TRP A 222 26.19 9.73 -24.08
N GLU A 223 26.17 10.97 -23.61
CA GLU A 223 27.17 12.00 -23.94
C GLU A 223 28.56 11.66 -23.36
N ILE A 224 28.61 11.12 -22.13
CA ILE A 224 29.87 10.89 -21.41
C ILE A 224 30.51 9.55 -21.78
N ILE A 225 29.73 8.47 -21.92
CA ILE A 225 30.21 7.11 -22.12
C ILE A 225 30.09 6.71 -23.59
N GLY A 226 29.10 7.23 -24.33
CA GLY A 226 28.67 6.73 -25.63
C GLY A 226 27.68 5.56 -25.50
N PRO A 227 27.43 4.84 -26.62
CA PRO A 227 26.49 3.71 -26.61
C PRO A 227 27.03 2.53 -25.82
N TYR A 228 26.25 2.02 -24.86
CA TYR A 228 26.58 0.84 -24.04
C TYR A 228 25.34 -0.08 -23.87
N PRO A 229 25.54 -1.43 -23.81
CA PRO A 229 24.44 -2.39 -23.89
C PRO A 229 23.41 -2.25 -22.73
N SER A 230 23.86 -1.98 -21.51
CA SER A 230 22.96 -1.86 -20.35
C SER A 230 22.03 -0.64 -20.42
N TRP A 231 22.32 0.36 -21.28
CA TRP A 231 21.44 1.49 -21.54
C TRP A 231 20.06 1.04 -22.03
N TRP A 232 20.02 0.06 -22.94
CA TRP A 232 18.78 -0.45 -23.53
C TRP A 232 17.90 -1.25 -22.58
N VAL A 233 18.44 -1.70 -21.46
CA VAL A 233 17.67 -2.41 -20.41
C VAL A 233 17.30 -1.46 -19.29
N PHE A 234 18.26 -0.65 -18.82
CA PHE A 234 18.07 0.21 -17.66
C PHE A 234 17.04 1.34 -17.92
N ASN A 235 17.17 2.04 -19.05
CA ASN A 235 16.31 3.18 -19.35
C ASN A 235 14.84 2.81 -19.60
N PRO A 236 14.47 1.76 -20.33
CA PRO A 236 13.08 1.33 -20.43
C PRO A 236 12.45 0.98 -19.07
N MET A 237 13.21 0.40 -18.14
CA MET A 237 12.72 0.10 -16.80
C MET A 237 12.50 1.39 -15.99
N LEU A 238 13.37 2.38 -16.09
CA LEU A 238 13.17 3.70 -15.48
C LEU A 238 11.96 4.44 -16.08
N LEU A 239 11.73 4.33 -17.39
CA LEU A 239 10.54 4.90 -18.04
C LEU A 239 9.26 4.18 -17.62
N LEU A 240 9.27 2.86 -17.47
CA LEU A 240 8.13 2.12 -16.92
C LEU A 240 7.81 2.59 -15.51
N LEU A 241 8.83 2.82 -14.68
CA LEU A 241 8.67 3.38 -13.35
C LEU A 241 8.03 4.78 -13.39
N GLN A 242 8.44 5.63 -14.35
CA GLN A 242 7.84 6.94 -14.55
C GLN A 242 6.35 6.87 -14.92
N VAL A 243 5.95 5.93 -15.76
CA VAL A 243 4.53 5.70 -16.09
C VAL A 243 3.72 5.34 -14.84
N LEU A 244 4.27 4.48 -13.97
CA LEU A 244 3.64 4.15 -12.70
C LEU A 244 3.55 5.37 -11.77
N HIS A 245 4.56 6.23 -11.73
CA HIS A 245 4.52 7.48 -10.96
C HIS A 245 3.40 8.42 -11.42
N ILE A 246 3.22 8.59 -12.72
CA ILE A 246 2.14 9.41 -13.29
C ILE A 246 0.78 8.83 -12.88
N MET A 247 0.60 7.52 -13.00
CA MET A 247 -0.64 6.85 -12.63
C MET A 247 -0.96 7.06 -11.14
N TRP A 248 0.01 6.84 -10.24
CA TRP A 248 -0.22 7.04 -8.80
C TRP A 248 -0.41 8.51 -8.45
N SER A 249 0.31 9.43 -9.09
CA SER A 249 0.11 10.87 -8.88
C SER A 249 -1.32 11.29 -9.21
N TYR A 250 -1.89 10.77 -10.30
CA TYR A 250 -3.30 11.00 -10.65
C TYR A 250 -4.25 10.49 -9.53
N LEU A 251 -4.02 9.28 -9.02
CA LEU A 251 -4.84 8.71 -7.95
C LEU A 251 -4.73 9.51 -6.64
N ILE A 252 -3.50 9.94 -6.29
CA ILE A 252 -3.25 10.76 -5.10
C ILE A 252 -3.92 12.12 -5.23
N LEU A 253 -3.79 12.81 -6.37
CA LEU A 253 -4.44 14.09 -6.63
C LEU A 253 -5.98 13.96 -6.53
N ARG A 254 -6.55 12.92 -7.15
CA ARG A 254 -7.98 12.66 -7.08
C ARG A 254 -8.45 12.46 -5.63
N LEU A 255 -7.69 11.73 -4.82
CA LEU A 255 -8.01 11.50 -3.41
C LEU A 255 -7.86 12.79 -2.59
N THR A 256 -6.80 13.57 -2.83
CA THR A 256 -6.55 14.87 -2.17
C THR A 256 -7.66 15.87 -2.48
N CYS A 257 -8.06 16.00 -3.75
CA CYS A 257 -9.18 16.88 -4.15
C CYS A 257 -10.49 16.49 -3.47
N ARG A 258 -10.79 15.19 -3.37
CA ARG A 258 -11.98 14.72 -2.65
C ARG A 258 -11.91 15.01 -1.15
N ALA A 259 -10.73 14.83 -0.54
CA ALA A 259 -10.52 15.11 0.87
C ALA A 259 -10.74 16.59 1.19
N VAL A 260 -10.21 17.49 0.37
CA VAL A 260 -10.41 18.95 0.49
C VAL A 260 -11.89 19.32 0.33
N SER A 261 -12.59 18.73 -0.66
CA SER A 261 -14.01 19.00 -0.92
C SER A 261 -14.94 18.47 0.18
N ARG A 262 -14.57 17.40 0.88
CA ARG A 262 -15.39 16.75 1.92
C ARG A 262 -14.94 17.06 3.35
N GLY A 263 -13.84 17.76 3.52
CA GLY A 263 -13.24 18.11 4.82
C GLY A 263 -12.65 16.91 5.59
N LYS A 264 -12.49 15.74 4.95
CA LYS A 264 -11.87 14.54 5.53
C LYS A 264 -11.19 13.72 4.43
N VAL A 265 -10.02 13.16 4.75
CA VAL A 265 -9.44 12.06 3.95
C VAL A 265 -10.32 10.85 4.17
N ASP A 266 -11.10 10.49 3.15
CA ASP A 266 -11.94 9.30 3.17
C ASP A 266 -11.07 8.05 3.12
N ARG A 267 -11.62 6.88 3.52
CA ARG A 267 -10.89 5.61 3.50
C ARG A 267 -10.22 5.38 2.14
N ASP A 268 -8.99 4.89 2.16
CA ASP A 268 -8.25 4.52 0.95
C ASP A 268 -9.08 3.50 0.15
N GLU A 269 -9.61 3.92 -1.00
CA GLU A 269 -10.44 3.07 -1.89
C GLU A 269 -9.70 1.80 -2.34
N ARG A 270 -8.38 1.75 -2.15
CA ARG A 270 -7.53 0.58 -2.42
C ARG A 270 -7.61 -0.48 -1.34
N SER A 271 -7.97 -0.11 -0.10
CA SER A 271 -7.97 -1.01 1.06
C SER A 271 -9.28 -1.77 1.27
N ASP A 272 -10.41 -1.33 0.68
CA ASP A 272 -11.72 -1.92 0.92
C ASP A 272 -12.34 -2.50 -0.34
N SER A 273 -12.19 -3.82 -0.48
CA SER A 273 -12.96 -4.59 -1.48
C SER A 273 -14.43 -4.71 -1.13
N GLU A 274 -14.89 -4.23 0.03
CA GLU A 274 -16.28 -4.34 0.47
C GLU A 274 -16.63 -3.31 1.54
N SER A 275 -17.14 -2.15 1.13
CA SER A 275 -18.04 -1.37 1.98
C SER A 275 -19.47 -1.88 1.75
N GLY A 276 -19.86 -2.94 2.43
CA GLY A 276 -21.27 -3.21 2.64
C GLY A 276 -21.86 -2.04 3.43
N SER A 277 -22.88 -1.41 2.88
CA SER A 277 -23.71 -0.40 3.54
C SER A 277 -23.92 -0.76 5.02
N GLU A 278 -23.44 0.09 5.91
CA GLU A 278 -23.89 0.10 7.29
C GLU A 278 -25.34 0.53 7.25
N ASP A 279 -26.26 -0.43 7.21
CA ASP A 279 -27.64 -0.18 7.60
C ASP A 279 -27.60 0.20 9.08
N GLU A 280 -27.71 1.50 9.34
CA GLU A 280 -28.02 2.04 10.65
C GLU A 280 -29.24 1.30 11.21
N VAL A 281 -29.03 0.53 12.26
CA VAL A 281 -30.15 0.04 13.07
C VAL A 281 -30.69 1.25 13.83
N PRO A 282 -31.92 1.71 13.57
CA PRO A 282 -32.50 2.80 14.33
C PRO A 282 -32.67 2.36 15.77
N GLY A 283 -31.84 2.86 16.67
CA GLY A 283 -32.01 2.72 18.11
C GLY A 283 -33.19 3.55 18.65
N LYS A 284 -34.42 3.33 18.14
CA LYS A 284 -35.62 4.10 18.55
C LYS A 284 -36.84 3.25 18.89
N GLN A 285 -36.66 2.05 19.44
CA GLN A 285 -37.81 1.25 19.87
C GLN A 285 -37.73 0.65 21.29
N ARG A 286 -36.83 1.16 22.13
CA ARG A 286 -36.77 0.74 23.54
C ARG A 286 -37.37 1.73 24.56
N ARG A 287 -38.00 2.82 24.10
CA ARG A 287 -38.55 3.85 25.01
C ARG A 287 -40.06 3.90 25.13
N ILE A 288 -40.82 3.06 24.43
CA ILE A 288 -42.29 3.10 24.45
C ILE A 288 -42.93 2.03 25.36
N LEU A 289 -42.22 0.99 25.78
CA LEU A 289 -42.78 -0.08 26.61
C LEU A 289 -42.60 0.11 28.13
N ARG A 290 -42.16 1.28 28.59
CA ARG A 290 -42.04 1.59 30.03
C ARG A 290 -43.03 2.65 30.55
N ARG A 291 -44.03 3.06 29.77
CA ARG A 291 -44.91 4.15 30.14
C ARG A 291 -46.41 3.79 30.30
N ASN A 292 -46.78 2.53 30.17
CA ASN A 292 -48.19 2.09 30.38
C ASN A 292 -48.28 0.98 31.42
N GLY A 293 -47.78 1.22 32.61
CA GLY A 293 -47.90 0.31 33.76
C GLY A 293 -48.24 1.06 35.04
N HIS A 294 -49.21 1.95 34.96
CA HIS A 294 -49.90 2.44 36.16
C HIS A 294 -51.40 2.33 35.90
N VAL A 295 -51.96 1.20 36.25
CA VAL A 295 -53.39 1.01 36.40
C VAL A 295 -53.72 1.15 37.87
N LYS A 296 -54.66 2.01 38.12
CA LYS A 296 -55.35 2.31 39.39
C LYS A 296 -55.91 1.04 40.00
N ASN A 297 -55.69 0.89 41.29
CA ASN A 297 -56.64 0.14 42.18
C ASN A 297 -57.48 1.14 42.88
N GLU A 298 -58.78 1.06 42.67
CA GLU A 298 -59.87 1.19 43.63
C GLU A 298 -60.77 -0.03 43.49
#